data_7e22f730350b643aeb157a3a1a6e8f2e
#
_entry.id   7e22f730350b643aeb157a3a1a6e8f2e
#
_cell.length_a   1.000
_cell.length_b   1.000
_cell.length_c   1.000
_cell.angle_alpha   90.00
_cell.angle_beta   90.00
_cell.angle_gamma   90.00
#
_symmetry.space_group_name_H-M   'P 1'
#
loop_
_entity.id
_entity.type
_entity.pdbx_description
1 polymer ?
#
loop_
_entity_poly.entity_id
_entity_poly.type
_entity_poly.pdbx_seq_one_letter_code
_entity_poly.pdbx_strand_id
1 'polypeptide(L)'
;PLHAVVSAGDMIGATPLISALFLDEPTIEAVNAMGIDFNAVGNHEFDKGTPELMRMRRGGCEKFTRLEPCQVNRQFPGANFEFLAANVKKSDHETLFPAYGIKTFKQGNQVVKVGFVGMTLKNTPNLVIPEGVKGLKFEDEAATANALVPLLKAQGVSALVLVIHEGGVIQGGPNDASCPGLSGDIVPILNKLDTGFDVVVSGHTHRAYACDYKRINPSKPFLLTSAGQYGTFLTHIQLSIDPISKTVQNKTANNVIVQSEAFVNASGNQVQPSSALPFFGKQMDVEKIVNDYRKASEVQVLKEVGRLSTSITRNASPSGESGLGNLIADAQWSSTASAERGRSDFALMNPGGVRADILIQQGGGTVNFGQLFKVQPFGNTLVVKRMTGQQVKDLLEHQFENLDRPKVLFPSESLKYEVDRRQPKGQRVLNIQIGQKPLDLARAYNVTMNSFLASGGDGFWHFNQAPTVSGGELDVDALSDYVQQRPGLKPAQTDRIRML
;
A
#
# COMPACT_ATOMS: atom_id res chain seq x y z
N PRO A 1 -9.16 -30.97 -5.54
CA PRO A 1 -9.99 -30.36 -4.50
C PRO A 1 -10.83 -29.21 -5.08
N LEU A 2 -12.02 -29.00 -4.49
CA LEU A 2 -12.95 -27.96 -4.92
C LEU A 2 -12.58 -26.65 -4.20
N HIS A 3 -11.60 -25.91 -4.72
CA HIS A 3 -11.15 -24.66 -4.11
C HIS A 3 -10.90 -23.58 -5.19
N ALA A 4 -10.92 -22.33 -4.77
CA ALA A 4 -10.40 -21.19 -5.49
C ALA A 4 -9.46 -20.41 -4.56
N VAL A 5 -8.40 -19.83 -5.13
CA VAL A 5 -7.44 -18.99 -4.43
C VAL A 5 -7.53 -17.58 -4.99
N VAL A 6 -7.75 -16.59 -4.11
CA VAL A 6 -7.93 -15.20 -4.53
C VAL A 6 -7.06 -14.25 -3.72
N SER A 7 -6.69 -13.14 -4.33
CA SER A 7 -6.03 -12.01 -3.67
C SER A 7 -6.90 -10.75 -3.77
N ALA A 8 -6.92 -9.98 -2.69
CA ALA A 8 -7.62 -8.69 -2.62
C ALA A 8 -6.75 -7.50 -3.04
N GLY A 9 -5.76 -7.70 -3.88
CA GLY A 9 -4.92 -6.65 -4.46
C GLY A 9 -3.64 -6.33 -3.69
N ASP A 10 -2.86 -5.41 -4.25
CA ASP A 10 -1.53 -5.01 -3.77
C ASP A 10 -0.55 -6.19 -3.68
N MET A 11 -0.60 -7.09 -4.66
CA MET A 11 0.40 -8.15 -4.79
C MET A 11 1.73 -7.62 -5.33
N ILE A 12 1.69 -6.54 -6.10
CA ILE A 12 2.83 -5.85 -6.71
C ILE A 12 2.79 -4.36 -6.34
N GLY A 13 3.90 -3.66 -6.56
CA GLY A 13 4.12 -2.30 -6.09
C GLY A 13 4.51 -2.27 -4.60
N ALA A 14 5.34 -1.31 -4.18
CA ALA A 14 5.83 -1.17 -2.81
C ALA A 14 6.39 -2.48 -2.20
N THR A 15 6.91 -3.38 -3.03
CA THR A 15 7.40 -4.70 -2.66
C THR A 15 8.83 -4.66 -2.10
N PRO A 16 9.29 -5.72 -1.40
CA PRO A 16 10.69 -5.84 -1.01
C PRO A 16 11.65 -5.75 -2.19
N LEU A 17 12.88 -5.27 -1.94
CA LEU A 17 13.88 -5.00 -2.98
C LEU A 17 14.15 -6.19 -3.91
N ILE A 18 14.09 -7.43 -3.39
CA ILE A 18 14.21 -8.67 -4.17
C ILE A 18 13.14 -8.79 -5.27
N SER A 19 12.00 -8.11 -5.13
CA SER A 19 10.95 -8.06 -6.16
C SER A 19 11.01 -6.73 -6.93
N ALA A 20 11.11 -5.62 -6.23
CA ALA A 20 11.05 -4.28 -6.81
C ALA A 20 12.17 -3.99 -7.82
N LEU A 21 13.40 -4.50 -7.60
CA LEU A 21 14.53 -4.38 -8.54
C LEU A 21 14.24 -5.01 -9.91
N PHE A 22 13.34 -5.99 -9.95
CA PHE A 22 12.98 -6.76 -11.13
C PHE A 22 11.54 -6.48 -11.56
N LEU A 23 11.02 -5.28 -11.26
CA LEU A 23 9.69 -4.81 -11.68
C LEU A 23 8.54 -5.71 -11.23
N ASP A 24 8.71 -6.43 -10.11
CA ASP A 24 7.77 -7.38 -9.54
C ASP A 24 7.51 -8.65 -10.37
N GLU A 25 8.35 -8.92 -11.38
CA GLU A 25 8.33 -10.16 -12.15
C GLU A 25 8.40 -11.41 -11.25
N PRO A 26 9.32 -11.49 -10.23
CA PRO A 26 9.38 -12.66 -9.35
C PRO A 26 8.12 -12.86 -8.51
N THR A 27 7.42 -11.80 -8.14
CA THR A 27 6.14 -11.92 -7.43
C THR A 27 5.10 -12.56 -8.33
N ILE A 28 4.96 -12.12 -9.57
CA ILE A 28 4.02 -12.72 -10.54
C ILE A 28 4.37 -14.20 -10.81
N GLU A 29 5.65 -14.52 -11.00
CA GLU A 29 6.09 -15.89 -11.21
C GLU A 29 5.80 -16.79 -10.00
N ALA A 30 6.08 -16.32 -8.78
CA ALA A 30 5.79 -17.05 -7.55
C ALA A 30 4.28 -17.27 -7.35
N VAL A 31 3.48 -16.26 -7.60
CA VAL A 31 2.02 -16.31 -7.48
C VAL A 31 1.40 -17.25 -8.54
N ASN A 32 1.96 -17.27 -9.76
CA ASN A 32 1.62 -18.26 -10.78
C ASN A 32 1.86 -19.68 -10.28
N ALA A 33 3.03 -19.93 -9.67
CA ALA A 33 3.38 -21.24 -9.11
C ALA A 33 2.51 -21.62 -7.90
N MET A 34 2.04 -20.65 -7.12
CA MET A 34 1.10 -20.86 -6.01
C MET A 34 -0.32 -21.21 -6.48
N GLY A 35 -0.67 -20.95 -7.75
CA GLY A 35 -1.96 -21.31 -8.34
C GLY A 35 -3.11 -20.40 -7.91
N ILE A 36 -2.89 -19.08 -7.85
CA ILE A 36 -3.96 -18.09 -7.67
C ILE A 36 -4.87 -18.09 -8.90
N ASP A 37 -6.18 -17.99 -8.68
CA ASP A 37 -7.18 -17.91 -9.76
C ASP A 37 -7.49 -16.46 -10.15
N PHE A 38 -7.69 -15.59 -9.14
CA PHE A 38 -8.12 -14.21 -9.34
C PHE A 38 -7.41 -13.25 -8.39
N ASN A 39 -7.03 -12.07 -8.90
CA ASN A 39 -6.57 -10.93 -8.12
C ASN A 39 -7.48 -9.72 -8.39
N ALA A 40 -8.13 -9.16 -7.36
CA ALA A 40 -8.69 -7.83 -7.47
C ALA A 40 -7.54 -6.81 -7.50
N VAL A 41 -7.59 -5.87 -8.43
CA VAL A 41 -6.53 -4.86 -8.59
C VAL A 41 -6.59 -3.88 -7.41
N GLY A 42 -5.46 -3.70 -6.71
CA GLY A 42 -5.29 -2.67 -5.68
C GLY A 42 -4.74 -1.37 -6.24
N ASN A 43 -4.42 -0.41 -5.36
CA ASN A 43 -3.79 0.83 -5.79
C ASN A 43 -2.32 0.64 -6.17
N HIS A 44 -1.58 -0.20 -5.47
CA HIS A 44 -0.15 -0.42 -5.73
C HIS A 44 0.13 -1.16 -7.05
N GLU A 45 -0.82 -1.87 -7.62
CA GLU A 45 -0.71 -2.36 -8.99
C GLU A 45 -0.48 -1.22 -10.00
N PHE A 46 -0.91 0.01 -9.69
CA PHE A 46 -0.71 1.19 -10.54
C PHE A 46 0.54 2.02 -10.22
N ASP A 47 1.37 1.64 -9.26
CA ASP A 47 2.56 2.41 -8.84
C ASP A 47 3.52 2.72 -10.01
N LYS A 48 3.65 1.79 -10.94
CA LYS A 48 4.48 1.93 -12.15
C LYS A 48 3.67 2.31 -13.40
N GLY A 49 2.42 2.69 -13.21
CA GLY A 49 1.49 3.09 -14.27
C GLY A 49 0.81 1.93 -15.00
N THR A 50 -0.27 2.28 -15.71
CA THR A 50 -1.12 1.33 -16.43
C THR A 50 -0.36 0.50 -17.48
N PRO A 51 0.61 1.02 -18.28
CA PRO A 51 1.35 0.20 -19.24
C PRO A 51 2.14 -0.94 -18.58
N GLU A 52 2.81 -0.66 -17.44
CA GLU A 52 3.55 -1.68 -16.71
C GLU A 52 2.61 -2.72 -16.07
N LEU A 53 1.49 -2.29 -15.51
CA LEU A 53 0.46 -3.21 -15.01
C LEU A 53 -0.06 -4.14 -16.11
N MET A 54 -0.27 -3.61 -17.33
CA MET A 54 -0.67 -4.44 -18.48
C MET A 54 0.44 -5.43 -18.88
N ARG A 55 1.72 -5.06 -18.73
CA ARG A 55 2.85 -5.98 -18.93
C ARG A 55 2.85 -7.07 -17.86
N MET A 56 2.59 -6.76 -16.59
CA MET A 56 2.45 -7.77 -15.53
C MET A 56 1.39 -8.82 -15.87
N ARG A 57 0.29 -8.41 -16.51
CA ARG A 57 -0.77 -9.33 -16.96
C ARG A 57 -0.38 -10.13 -18.21
N ARG A 58 0.24 -9.50 -19.22
CA ARG A 58 0.46 -10.09 -20.54
C ARG A 58 1.82 -10.78 -20.70
N GLY A 59 2.77 -10.41 -19.83
CA GLY A 59 4.18 -10.78 -20.02
C GLY A 59 4.91 -9.88 -21.01
N GLY A 60 6.13 -10.28 -21.33
CA GLY A 60 7.02 -9.57 -22.25
C GLY A 60 8.05 -8.70 -21.52
N CYS A 61 8.98 -8.20 -22.33
CA CYS A 61 10.16 -7.45 -21.86
C CYS A 61 10.17 -6.02 -22.39
N GLU A 62 9.00 -5.45 -22.69
CA GLU A 62 8.87 -4.05 -23.08
C GLU A 62 9.15 -3.14 -21.89
N LYS A 63 9.89 -2.06 -22.11
CA LYS A 63 10.34 -1.15 -21.07
C LYS A 63 9.40 0.04 -20.94
N PHE A 64 8.71 0.15 -19.81
CA PHE A 64 7.82 1.27 -19.46
C PHE A 64 8.34 2.12 -18.31
N THR A 65 9.40 1.68 -17.62
CA THR A 65 9.98 2.33 -16.46
C THR A 65 11.47 2.64 -16.68
N ARG A 66 12.14 3.20 -15.66
CA ARG A 66 13.61 3.39 -15.69
C ARG A 66 14.39 2.07 -15.54
N LEU A 67 13.80 1.06 -14.89
CA LEU A 67 14.41 -0.24 -14.71
C LEU A 67 14.27 -1.08 -15.97
N GLU A 68 15.23 -1.97 -16.19
CA GLU A 68 15.17 -2.95 -17.28
C GLU A 68 14.31 -4.14 -16.87
N PRO A 69 13.36 -4.58 -17.71
CA PRO A 69 12.62 -5.81 -17.49
C PRO A 69 13.46 -7.04 -17.85
N CYS A 70 12.99 -8.24 -17.47
CA CYS A 70 13.54 -9.54 -17.85
C CYS A 70 15.02 -9.72 -17.52
N GLN A 71 15.49 -9.18 -16.40
CA GLN A 71 16.90 -9.25 -16.01
C GLN A 71 17.33 -10.66 -15.58
N VAL A 72 16.42 -11.43 -14.98
CA VAL A 72 16.68 -12.80 -14.51
C VAL A 72 16.04 -13.81 -15.45
N ASN A 73 14.74 -13.78 -15.60
CA ASN A 73 14.02 -14.56 -16.59
C ASN A 73 13.90 -13.75 -17.88
N ARG A 74 14.59 -14.19 -18.94
CA ARG A 74 14.62 -13.50 -20.24
C ARG A 74 13.31 -13.57 -21.04
N GLN A 75 12.35 -14.32 -20.55
CA GLN A 75 11.01 -14.47 -21.14
C GLN A 75 9.96 -14.40 -20.02
N PHE A 76 9.67 -13.20 -19.54
CA PHE A 76 8.67 -13.02 -18.50
C PHE A 76 7.27 -13.40 -19.03
N PRO A 77 6.61 -14.43 -18.45
CA PRO A 77 5.36 -14.96 -19.01
C PRO A 77 4.14 -14.10 -18.71
N GLY A 78 4.22 -13.18 -17.74
CA GLY A 78 3.07 -12.50 -17.16
C GLY A 78 2.24 -13.40 -16.25
N ALA A 79 1.09 -12.88 -15.81
CA ALA A 79 0.18 -13.58 -14.93
C ALA A 79 -0.61 -14.67 -15.69
N ASN A 80 -0.65 -15.88 -15.14
CA ASN A 80 -1.51 -16.97 -15.62
C ASN A 80 -2.89 -17.00 -14.92
N PHE A 81 -3.10 -16.09 -13.98
CA PHE A 81 -4.37 -15.81 -13.29
C PHE A 81 -5.03 -14.55 -13.85
N GLU A 82 -6.30 -14.32 -13.50
CA GLU A 82 -7.01 -13.12 -13.96
C GLU A 82 -6.91 -11.97 -12.96
N PHE A 83 -6.52 -10.79 -13.45
CA PHE A 83 -6.76 -9.53 -12.76
C PHE A 83 -8.23 -9.13 -12.95
N LEU A 84 -8.90 -8.68 -11.88
CA LEU A 84 -10.30 -8.26 -11.90
C LEU A 84 -10.41 -6.80 -11.43
N ALA A 85 -11.14 -5.96 -12.17
CA ALA A 85 -11.35 -4.55 -11.83
C ALA A 85 -12.65 -4.01 -12.45
N ALA A 86 -13.79 -4.34 -11.87
CA ALA A 86 -15.10 -4.01 -12.43
C ALA A 86 -15.38 -2.50 -12.51
N ASN A 87 -14.88 -1.74 -11.53
CA ASN A 87 -15.10 -0.31 -11.41
C ASN A 87 -14.00 0.57 -12.02
N VAL A 88 -12.98 -0.03 -12.65
CA VAL A 88 -11.92 0.74 -13.34
C VAL A 88 -12.26 0.78 -14.83
N LYS A 89 -12.70 1.95 -15.32
CA LYS A 89 -13.17 2.17 -16.69
C LYS A 89 -12.14 2.94 -17.51
N LYS A 90 -11.96 2.53 -18.75
CA LYS A 90 -11.26 3.28 -19.79
C LYS A 90 -12.15 4.38 -20.37
N SER A 91 -11.61 5.23 -21.23
CA SER A 91 -12.35 6.30 -21.90
C SER A 91 -13.49 5.79 -22.82
N ASP A 92 -13.39 4.56 -23.31
CA ASP A 92 -14.43 3.87 -24.10
C ASP A 92 -15.52 3.19 -23.25
N HIS A 93 -15.52 3.41 -21.93
CA HIS A 93 -16.39 2.81 -20.93
C HIS A 93 -16.20 1.31 -20.72
N GLU A 94 -15.26 0.66 -21.40
CA GLU A 94 -14.89 -0.72 -21.09
C GLU A 94 -14.08 -0.79 -19.78
N THR A 95 -14.12 -1.92 -19.10
CA THR A 95 -13.27 -2.15 -17.94
C THR A 95 -11.81 -2.36 -18.37
N LEU A 96 -10.86 -1.90 -17.54
CA LEU A 96 -9.43 -2.13 -17.77
C LEU A 96 -9.09 -3.63 -17.74
N PHE A 97 -9.68 -4.36 -16.81
CA PHE A 97 -9.62 -5.81 -16.68
C PHE A 97 -11.03 -6.39 -16.59
N PRO A 98 -11.24 -7.72 -16.74
CA PRO A 98 -12.53 -8.33 -16.55
C PRO A 98 -13.19 -7.88 -15.23
N ALA A 99 -14.49 -7.63 -15.27
CA ALA A 99 -15.26 -7.21 -14.09
C ALA A 99 -15.39 -8.33 -13.06
N TYR A 100 -15.42 -9.56 -13.52
CA TYR A 100 -15.59 -10.77 -12.71
C TYR A 100 -14.97 -12.00 -13.38
N GLY A 101 -14.73 -13.03 -12.56
CA GLY A 101 -14.42 -14.38 -13.02
C GLY A 101 -15.44 -15.39 -12.47
N ILE A 102 -15.66 -16.50 -13.18
CA ILE A 102 -16.53 -17.59 -12.72
C ILE A 102 -15.72 -18.87 -12.67
N LYS A 103 -15.64 -19.48 -11.47
CA LYS A 103 -15.06 -20.81 -11.32
C LYS A 103 -16.17 -21.86 -11.22
N THR A 104 -16.07 -22.88 -12.06
CA THR A 104 -17.02 -23.99 -12.11
C THR A 104 -16.45 -25.19 -11.38
N PHE A 105 -17.18 -25.68 -10.40
CA PHE A 105 -16.84 -26.87 -9.63
C PHE A 105 -17.74 -28.04 -10.05
N LYS A 106 -17.15 -29.20 -10.25
CA LYS A 106 -17.83 -30.42 -10.65
C LYS A 106 -17.53 -31.55 -9.67
N GLN A 107 -18.58 -32.23 -9.23
CA GLN A 107 -18.50 -33.42 -8.39
C GLN A 107 -19.53 -34.46 -8.86
N GLY A 108 -19.07 -35.50 -9.57
CA GLY A 108 -19.96 -36.39 -10.29
C GLY A 108 -20.75 -35.61 -11.34
N ASN A 109 -22.07 -35.77 -11.32
CA ASN A 109 -22.98 -35.04 -12.24
C ASN A 109 -23.40 -33.66 -11.72
N GLN A 110 -22.97 -33.26 -10.54
CA GLN A 110 -23.33 -31.98 -9.94
C GLN A 110 -22.33 -30.88 -10.38
N VAL A 111 -22.92 -29.73 -10.71
CA VAL A 111 -22.14 -28.55 -11.16
C VAL A 111 -22.57 -27.32 -10.35
N VAL A 112 -21.60 -26.66 -9.75
CA VAL A 112 -21.77 -25.40 -8.99
C VAL A 112 -20.86 -24.34 -9.59
N LYS A 113 -21.36 -23.12 -9.76
CA LYS A 113 -20.60 -21.95 -10.21
C LYS A 113 -20.44 -20.95 -9.06
N VAL A 114 -19.23 -20.49 -8.83
CA VAL A 114 -18.94 -19.39 -7.91
C VAL A 114 -18.41 -18.20 -8.70
N GLY A 115 -19.03 -17.04 -8.53
CA GLY A 115 -18.64 -15.79 -9.16
C GLY A 115 -17.77 -14.95 -8.24
N PHE A 116 -16.69 -14.41 -8.78
CA PHE A 116 -15.75 -13.52 -8.09
C PHE A 116 -15.79 -12.16 -8.79
N VAL A 117 -16.22 -11.13 -8.09
CA VAL A 117 -16.28 -9.75 -8.61
C VAL A 117 -15.09 -8.99 -8.03
N GLY A 118 -14.26 -8.37 -8.88
CA GLY A 118 -13.10 -7.61 -8.42
C GLY A 118 -13.35 -6.11 -8.38
N MET A 119 -12.95 -5.45 -7.29
CA MET A 119 -13.08 -4.01 -7.09
C MET A 119 -11.77 -3.38 -6.64
N THR A 120 -11.40 -2.28 -7.29
CA THR A 120 -10.33 -1.37 -6.88
C THR A 120 -10.95 -0.22 -6.09
N LEU A 121 -10.26 0.27 -5.05
CA LEU A 121 -10.78 1.41 -4.30
C LEU A 121 -10.92 2.65 -5.20
N LYS A 122 -12.04 3.35 -5.08
CA LYS A 122 -12.37 4.55 -5.85
C LYS A 122 -11.35 5.66 -5.69
N ASN A 123 -10.70 5.73 -4.53
CA ASN A 123 -9.72 6.76 -4.18
C ASN A 123 -8.32 6.53 -4.80
N THR A 124 -8.10 5.47 -5.56
CA THR A 124 -6.80 5.13 -6.19
C THR A 124 -6.11 6.33 -6.87
N PRO A 125 -6.78 7.21 -7.64
CA PRO A 125 -6.10 8.35 -8.28
C PRO A 125 -5.41 9.32 -7.32
N ASN A 126 -5.79 9.33 -6.03
CA ASN A 126 -5.13 10.15 -5.01
C ASN A 126 -4.01 9.40 -4.27
N LEU A 127 -3.85 8.09 -4.51
CA LEU A 127 -2.90 7.21 -3.83
C LEU A 127 -1.73 6.81 -4.71
N VAL A 128 -1.77 7.12 -6.00
CA VAL A 128 -0.73 6.80 -6.98
C VAL A 128 -0.37 8.03 -7.80
N ILE A 129 0.71 7.95 -8.58
CA ILE A 129 1.09 9.05 -9.49
C ILE A 129 -0.05 9.25 -10.51
N PRO A 130 -0.70 10.42 -10.55
CA PRO A 130 -1.90 10.64 -11.38
C PRO A 130 -1.71 10.35 -12.88
N GLU A 131 -0.52 10.61 -13.42
CA GLU A 131 -0.20 10.31 -14.84
C GLU A 131 -0.24 8.80 -15.12
N GLY A 132 0.07 7.95 -14.12
CA GLY A 132 0.04 6.48 -14.25
C GLY A 132 -1.37 5.91 -14.43
N VAL A 133 -2.40 6.66 -14.03
CA VAL A 133 -3.82 6.27 -14.14
C VAL A 133 -4.62 7.21 -15.05
N LYS A 134 -3.94 8.05 -15.82
CA LYS A 134 -4.56 9.01 -16.73
C LYS A 134 -5.48 8.31 -17.74
N GLY A 135 -6.66 8.86 -17.92
CA GLY A 135 -7.69 8.28 -18.80
C GLY A 135 -8.48 7.14 -18.19
N LEU A 136 -8.20 6.77 -16.94
CA LEU A 136 -9.02 5.83 -16.18
C LEU A 136 -9.99 6.57 -15.27
N LYS A 137 -11.17 5.97 -15.09
CA LYS A 137 -12.20 6.40 -14.15
C LYS A 137 -12.46 5.30 -13.13
N PHE A 138 -12.38 5.63 -11.86
CA PHE A 138 -12.67 4.72 -10.76
C PHE A 138 -14.08 5.02 -10.25
N GLU A 139 -15.00 4.09 -10.50
CA GLU A 139 -16.42 4.24 -10.18
C GLU A 139 -16.73 3.79 -8.75
N ASP A 140 -17.94 4.09 -8.25
CA ASP A 140 -18.40 3.68 -6.92
C ASP A 140 -18.44 2.16 -6.81
N GLU A 141 -17.78 1.63 -5.79
CA GLU A 141 -17.59 0.19 -5.60
C GLU A 141 -18.90 -0.54 -5.39
N ALA A 142 -19.76 -0.04 -4.48
CA ALA A 142 -21.02 -0.69 -4.16
C ALA A 142 -22.01 -0.64 -5.32
N ALA A 143 -22.12 0.50 -6.01
CA ALA A 143 -23.00 0.64 -7.15
C ALA A 143 -22.59 -0.30 -8.29
N THR A 144 -21.28 -0.38 -8.58
CA THR A 144 -20.73 -1.26 -9.62
C THR A 144 -20.94 -2.74 -9.26
N ALA A 145 -20.63 -3.13 -8.00
CA ALA A 145 -20.82 -4.51 -7.54
C ALA A 145 -22.27 -4.95 -7.61
N ASN A 146 -23.21 -4.11 -7.14
CA ASN A 146 -24.63 -4.40 -7.12
C ASN A 146 -25.20 -4.60 -8.53
N ALA A 147 -24.73 -3.82 -9.52
CA ALA A 147 -25.16 -3.95 -10.91
C ALA A 147 -24.80 -5.33 -11.54
N LEU A 148 -23.77 -6.00 -11.02
CA LEU A 148 -23.33 -7.31 -11.52
C LEU A 148 -24.10 -8.48 -10.91
N VAL A 149 -24.79 -8.31 -9.78
CA VAL A 149 -25.51 -9.39 -9.09
C VAL A 149 -26.56 -10.04 -9.99
N PRO A 150 -27.52 -9.31 -10.61
CA PRO A 150 -28.53 -9.94 -11.48
C PRO A 150 -27.90 -10.60 -12.71
N LEU A 151 -26.83 -10.05 -13.27
CA LEU A 151 -26.13 -10.62 -14.43
C LEU A 151 -25.50 -11.97 -14.10
N LEU A 152 -24.84 -12.09 -12.94
CA LEU A 152 -24.19 -13.32 -12.49
C LEU A 152 -25.20 -14.38 -12.06
N LYS A 153 -26.30 -13.99 -11.39
CA LYS A 153 -27.41 -14.90 -11.07
C LYS A 153 -28.03 -15.46 -12.33
N ALA A 154 -28.25 -14.65 -13.39
CA ALA A 154 -28.78 -15.11 -14.68
C ALA A 154 -27.85 -16.12 -15.39
N GLN A 155 -26.53 -16.09 -15.13
CA GLN A 155 -25.55 -17.06 -15.62
C GLN A 155 -25.49 -18.34 -14.76
N GLY A 156 -26.37 -18.47 -13.77
CA GLY A 156 -26.47 -19.66 -12.90
C GLY A 156 -25.38 -19.72 -11.83
N VAL A 157 -24.83 -18.57 -11.42
CA VAL A 157 -23.88 -18.48 -10.30
C VAL A 157 -24.62 -18.75 -9.00
N SER A 158 -24.13 -19.71 -8.22
CA SER A 158 -24.72 -20.18 -6.96
C SER A 158 -24.26 -19.36 -5.76
N ALA A 159 -23.00 -18.94 -5.75
CA ALA A 159 -22.41 -18.11 -4.69
C ALA A 159 -21.66 -16.93 -5.30
N LEU A 160 -21.73 -15.75 -4.66
CA LEU A 160 -21.05 -14.54 -5.09
C LEU A 160 -20.02 -14.10 -4.04
N VAL A 161 -18.79 -13.90 -4.48
CA VAL A 161 -17.69 -13.39 -3.70
C VAL A 161 -17.29 -12.01 -4.25
N LEU A 162 -17.38 -10.98 -3.43
CA LEU A 162 -16.76 -9.69 -3.71
C LEU A 162 -15.30 -9.74 -3.25
N VAL A 163 -14.35 -9.50 -4.15
CA VAL A 163 -12.95 -9.32 -3.82
C VAL A 163 -12.62 -7.85 -4.03
N ILE A 164 -12.38 -7.12 -2.95
CA ILE A 164 -12.28 -5.67 -2.98
C ILE A 164 -11.00 -5.17 -2.32
N HIS A 165 -10.30 -4.29 -3.02
CA HIS A 165 -9.14 -3.60 -2.44
C HIS A 165 -9.60 -2.34 -1.70
N GLU A 166 -10.30 -2.52 -0.61
CA GLU A 166 -10.65 -1.54 0.42
C GLU A 166 -10.86 -2.30 1.72
N GLY A 167 -10.62 -1.68 2.87
CA GLY A 167 -10.66 -2.40 4.13
C GLY A 167 -11.10 -1.58 5.33
N GLY A 168 -11.07 -2.26 6.47
CA GLY A 168 -11.41 -1.69 7.76
C GLY A 168 -10.39 -2.03 8.85
N VAL A 169 -10.71 -1.56 10.05
CA VAL A 169 -9.96 -1.82 11.29
C VAL A 169 -10.95 -2.34 12.33
N ILE A 170 -10.54 -3.35 13.10
CA ILE A 170 -11.30 -3.87 14.24
C ILE A 170 -10.47 -3.73 15.53
N GLN A 171 -11.15 -3.81 16.68
CA GLN A 171 -10.52 -3.82 18.01
C GLN A 171 -10.28 -5.24 18.55
N GLY A 172 -10.83 -6.25 17.90
CA GLY A 172 -10.72 -7.67 18.26
C GLY A 172 -9.54 -8.40 17.63
N GLY A 173 -9.41 -9.69 17.96
CA GLY A 173 -8.45 -10.58 17.32
C GLY A 173 -8.83 -10.95 15.87
N PRO A 174 -7.89 -11.52 15.08
CA PRO A 174 -8.10 -11.78 13.64
C PRO A 174 -9.23 -12.77 13.34
N ASN A 175 -9.71 -13.53 14.33
CA ASN A 175 -10.78 -14.52 14.22
C ASN A 175 -11.98 -14.20 15.12
N ASP A 176 -12.09 -12.97 15.64
CA ASP A 176 -13.29 -12.54 16.35
C ASP A 176 -14.42 -12.24 15.37
N ALA A 177 -15.34 -13.19 15.23
CA ALA A 177 -16.46 -13.09 14.29
C ALA A 177 -17.43 -11.93 14.57
N SER A 178 -17.38 -11.32 15.77
CA SER A 178 -18.17 -10.14 16.12
C SER A 178 -17.59 -8.84 15.58
N CYS A 179 -16.29 -8.84 15.28
CA CYS A 179 -15.53 -7.68 14.76
C CYS A 179 -15.83 -6.36 15.51
N PRO A 180 -15.55 -6.32 16.82
CA PRO A 180 -15.88 -5.17 17.63
C PRO A 180 -15.18 -3.91 17.13
N GLY A 181 -15.90 -2.79 17.09
CA GLY A 181 -15.34 -1.50 16.67
C GLY A 181 -14.95 -1.44 15.19
N LEU A 182 -15.53 -2.28 14.32
CA LEU A 182 -15.27 -2.19 12.87
C LEU A 182 -15.51 -0.78 12.36
N SER A 183 -14.48 -0.21 11.74
CA SER A 183 -14.46 1.14 11.19
C SER A 183 -13.63 1.19 9.91
N GLY A 184 -13.66 2.30 9.18
CA GLY A 184 -12.93 2.50 7.93
C GLY A 184 -13.85 2.67 6.72
N ASP A 185 -13.24 2.94 5.58
CA ASP A 185 -13.96 3.32 4.35
C ASP A 185 -14.71 2.15 3.71
N ILE A 186 -14.40 0.91 4.11
CA ILE A 186 -15.18 -0.27 3.72
C ILE A 186 -16.62 -0.25 4.28
N VAL A 187 -16.87 0.34 5.47
CA VAL A 187 -18.17 0.27 6.14
C VAL A 187 -19.32 0.89 5.32
N PRO A 188 -19.21 2.12 4.78
CA PRO A 188 -20.24 2.67 3.91
C PRO A 188 -20.47 1.87 2.62
N ILE A 189 -19.45 1.18 2.10
CA ILE A 189 -19.56 0.27 0.95
C ILE A 189 -20.41 -0.94 1.34
N LEU A 190 -20.07 -1.63 2.44
CA LEU A 190 -20.79 -2.81 2.93
C LEU A 190 -22.26 -2.52 3.21
N ASN A 191 -22.57 -1.36 3.77
CA ASN A 191 -23.95 -0.96 4.06
C ASN A 191 -24.82 -0.78 2.80
N LYS A 192 -24.20 -0.42 1.67
CA LYS A 192 -24.88 -0.27 0.36
C LYS A 192 -24.84 -1.55 -0.48
N LEU A 193 -24.00 -2.53 -0.13
CA LEU A 193 -23.79 -3.74 -0.91
C LEU A 193 -25.08 -4.58 -0.98
N ASP A 194 -25.34 -5.21 -2.13
CA ASP A 194 -26.46 -6.12 -2.35
C ASP A 194 -26.35 -7.38 -1.46
N THR A 195 -27.48 -7.87 -0.96
CA THR A 195 -27.56 -9.08 -0.12
C THR A 195 -27.30 -10.37 -0.89
N GLY A 196 -27.21 -10.32 -2.19
CA GLY A 196 -26.84 -11.44 -3.05
C GLY A 196 -25.38 -11.89 -2.94
N PHE A 197 -24.53 -11.09 -2.33
CA PHE A 197 -23.16 -11.51 -2.01
C PHE A 197 -23.13 -12.40 -0.77
N ASP A 198 -22.29 -13.45 -0.81
CA ASP A 198 -22.09 -14.40 0.29
C ASP A 198 -20.84 -14.09 1.10
N VAL A 199 -19.80 -13.57 0.44
CA VAL A 199 -18.51 -13.27 1.04
C VAL A 199 -17.96 -11.97 0.46
N VAL A 200 -17.32 -11.17 1.32
CA VAL A 200 -16.47 -10.03 0.97
C VAL A 200 -15.06 -10.32 1.41
N VAL A 201 -14.13 -10.43 0.48
CA VAL A 201 -12.68 -10.54 0.73
C VAL A 201 -12.08 -9.15 0.53
N SER A 202 -11.60 -8.54 1.59
CA SER A 202 -11.12 -7.15 1.62
C SER A 202 -9.60 -7.06 1.83
N GLY A 203 -9.01 -5.89 1.55
CA GLY A 203 -7.57 -5.64 1.66
C GLY A 203 -7.22 -4.23 2.12
N HIS A 204 -6.15 -3.65 1.58
CA HIS A 204 -5.70 -2.26 1.72
C HIS A 204 -5.25 -1.81 3.12
N THR A 205 -6.03 -2.05 4.16
CA THR A 205 -5.73 -1.57 5.52
C THR A 205 -4.70 -2.39 6.27
N HIS A 206 -4.22 -3.50 5.69
CA HIS A 206 -3.23 -4.41 6.30
C HIS A 206 -3.70 -5.06 7.62
N ARG A 207 -5.01 -5.08 7.89
CA ARG A 207 -5.58 -5.67 9.11
C ARG A 207 -6.17 -7.04 8.81
N ALA A 208 -5.96 -7.99 9.72
CA ALA A 208 -6.54 -9.33 9.62
C ALA A 208 -7.84 -9.38 10.42
N TYR A 209 -8.91 -9.86 9.80
CA TYR A 209 -10.20 -10.12 10.44
C TYR A 209 -11.04 -11.14 9.66
N ALA A 210 -11.91 -11.85 10.37
CA ALA A 210 -12.88 -12.78 9.81
C ALA A 210 -14.23 -12.59 10.54
N CYS A 211 -15.10 -11.76 9.97
CA CYS A 211 -16.35 -11.30 10.57
C CYS A 211 -17.55 -12.04 10.03
N ASP A 212 -18.49 -12.43 10.89
CA ASP A 212 -19.88 -12.65 10.52
C ASP A 212 -20.60 -11.27 10.51
N TYR A 213 -20.65 -10.63 9.33
CA TYR A 213 -21.16 -9.25 9.23
C TYR A 213 -22.62 -9.11 9.64
N LYS A 214 -23.39 -10.21 9.62
CA LYS A 214 -24.76 -10.24 10.15
C LYS A 214 -24.86 -9.84 11.61
N ARG A 215 -23.80 -10.05 12.40
CA ARG A 215 -23.73 -9.62 13.82
C ARG A 215 -23.62 -8.11 13.97
N ILE A 216 -23.10 -7.42 12.96
CA ILE A 216 -22.94 -5.96 12.92
C ILE A 216 -24.18 -5.34 12.26
N ASN A 217 -24.59 -5.88 11.12
CA ASN A 217 -25.75 -5.44 10.38
C ASN A 217 -26.61 -6.66 9.98
N PRO A 218 -27.73 -6.94 10.71
CA PRO A 218 -28.56 -8.11 10.48
C PRO A 218 -29.17 -8.21 9.07
N SER A 219 -29.26 -7.09 8.34
CA SER A 219 -29.75 -7.08 6.95
C SER A 219 -28.71 -7.53 5.92
N LYS A 220 -27.45 -7.73 6.33
CA LYS A 220 -26.30 -8.03 5.46
C LYS A 220 -25.66 -9.38 5.82
N PRO A 221 -26.19 -10.50 5.29
CA PRO A 221 -25.83 -11.84 5.73
C PRO A 221 -24.58 -12.41 5.04
N PHE A 222 -23.55 -11.61 4.82
CA PHE A 222 -22.27 -12.07 4.23
C PHE A 222 -21.17 -12.16 5.27
N LEU A 223 -20.12 -12.94 4.96
CA LEU A 223 -18.85 -12.90 5.68
C LEU A 223 -18.03 -11.73 5.17
N LEU A 224 -17.32 -11.03 6.06
CA LEU A 224 -16.32 -10.03 5.74
C LEU A 224 -14.96 -10.53 6.23
N THR A 225 -13.96 -10.62 5.33
CA THR A 225 -12.65 -11.16 5.67
C THR A 225 -11.51 -10.28 5.16
N SER A 226 -10.38 -10.35 5.84
CA SER A 226 -9.10 -9.82 5.38
C SER A 226 -7.97 -10.63 5.97
N ALA A 227 -6.95 -10.95 5.17
CA ALA A 227 -5.81 -11.78 5.54
C ALA A 227 -4.60 -10.96 6.07
N GLY A 228 -4.78 -9.68 6.40
CA GLY A 228 -3.70 -8.84 6.90
C GLY A 228 -2.72 -8.42 5.80
N GLN A 229 -1.43 -8.68 6.00
CA GLN A 229 -0.37 -8.23 5.09
C GLN A 229 0.77 -9.26 4.97
N TYR A 230 1.54 -9.17 3.90
CA TYR A 230 2.84 -9.85 3.69
C TYR A 230 2.79 -11.38 3.79
N GLY A 231 1.62 -11.99 3.54
CA GLY A 231 1.46 -13.43 3.61
C GLY A 231 1.51 -14.01 5.03
N THR A 232 1.35 -13.18 6.09
CA THR A 232 1.34 -13.64 7.48
C THR A 232 0.10 -14.44 7.85
N PHE A 233 -0.99 -14.28 7.09
CA PHE A 233 -2.21 -15.06 7.21
C PHE A 233 -2.68 -15.58 5.86
N LEU A 234 -3.37 -16.71 5.91
CA LEU A 234 -4.22 -17.24 4.86
C LEU A 234 -5.64 -17.32 5.41
N THR A 235 -6.61 -16.65 4.76
CA THR A 235 -8.01 -16.78 5.16
C THR A 235 -8.61 -18.03 4.51
N HIS A 236 -8.96 -19.02 5.32
CA HIS A 236 -9.71 -20.21 4.90
C HIS A 236 -11.20 -19.93 4.97
N ILE A 237 -11.85 -19.84 3.81
CA ILE A 237 -13.30 -19.62 3.67
C ILE A 237 -13.93 -20.91 3.18
N GLN A 238 -14.93 -21.40 3.89
CA GLN A 238 -15.68 -22.60 3.52
C GLN A 238 -17.12 -22.26 3.20
N LEU A 239 -17.56 -22.67 2.02
CA LEU A 239 -18.96 -22.54 1.56
C LEU A 239 -19.57 -23.93 1.35
N SER A 240 -20.70 -24.20 1.99
CA SER A 240 -21.52 -25.37 1.72
C SER A 240 -22.64 -24.96 0.79
N ILE A 241 -22.62 -25.45 -0.45
CA ILE A 241 -23.57 -25.06 -1.50
C ILE A 241 -24.41 -26.30 -1.85
N ASP A 242 -25.73 -26.18 -1.77
CA ASP A 242 -26.65 -27.21 -2.27
C ASP A 242 -26.65 -27.18 -3.81
N PRO A 243 -26.23 -28.26 -4.47
CA PRO A 243 -26.14 -28.32 -5.92
C PRO A 243 -27.48 -28.37 -6.64
N ILE A 244 -28.58 -28.69 -5.91
CA ILE A 244 -29.95 -28.74 -6.46
C ILE A 244 -30.61 -27.36 -6.42
N SER A 245 -30.70 -26.77 -5.22
CA SER A 245 -31.26 -25.43 -5.02
C SER A 245 -30.31 -24.32 -5.46
N LYS A 246 -28.99 -24.64 -5.63
CA LYS A 246 -27.91 -23.69 -5.99
C LYS A 246 -27.79 -22.52 -5.01
N THR A 247 -28.00 -22.79 -3.72
CA THR A 247 -27.92 -21.80 -2.64
C THR A 247 -26.88 -22.16 -1.64
N VAL A 248 -26.26 -21.15 -1.05
CA VAL A 248 -25.30 -21.31 0.05
C VAL A 248 -26.08 -21.63 1.32
N GLN A 249 -25.83 -22.83 1.89
CA GLN A 249 -26.47 -23.32 3.11
C GLN A 249 -25.69 -22.93 4.37
N ASN A 250 -24.35 -22.95 4.28
CA ASN A 250 -23.47 -22.56 5.38
C ASN A 250 -22.22 -21.90 4.85
N LYS A 251 -21.65 -21.00 5.64
CA LYS A 251 -20.40 -20.31 5.35
C LYS A 251 -19.63 -20.00 6.62
N THR A 252 -18.33 -20.25 6.60
CA THR A 252 -17.42 -19.97 7.70
C THR A 252 -16.12 -19.39 7.15
N ALA A 253 -15.43 -18.61 7.97
CA ALA A 253 -14.11 -18.07 7.63
C ALA A 253 -13.20 -18.09 8.87
N ASN A 254 -11.92 -18.35 8.65
CA ASN A 254 -10.90 -18.35 9.68
C ASN A 254 -9.54 -17.92 9.10
N ASN A 255 -8.86 -17.02 9.77
CA ASN A 255 -7.49 -16.62 9.45
C ASN A 255 -6.51 -17.62 10.08
N VAL A 256 -5.72 -18.27 9.24
CA VAL A 256 -4.68 -19.23 9.63
C VAL A 256 -3.32 -18.53 9.53
N ILE A 257 -2.54 -18.56 10.61
CA ILE A 257 -1.20 -17.97 10.64
C ILE A 257 -0.26 -18.81 9.78
N VAL A 258 0.49 -18.13 8.91
CA VAL A 258 1.58 -18.71 8.12
C VAL A 258 2.90 -18.35 8.81
N GLN A 259 3.49 -19.33 9.51
CA GLN A 259 4.75 -19.15 10.22
C GLN A 259 5.94 -19.10 9.26
N SER A 260 6.94 -18.26 9.58
CA SER A 260 8.26 -18.34 8.97
C SER A 260 9.06 -19.52 9.53
N GLU A 261 10.16 -19.86 8.85
CA GLU A 261 11.22 -20.67 9.47
C GLU A 261 11.87 -19.94 10.65
N ALA A 262 12.70 -20.65 11.40
CA ALA A 262 13.52 -20.03 12.44
C ALA A 262 14.39 -18.91 11.86
N PHE A 263 14.44 -17.77 12.51
CA PHE A 263 15.24 -16.62 12.07
C PHE A 263 15.80 -15.84 13.27
N VAL A 264 16.82 -15.02 13.00
CA VAL A 264 17.33 -14.08 13.97
C VAL A 264 16.66 -12.72 13.74
N ASN A 265 15.97 -12.20 14.74
CA ASN A 265 15.32 -10.90 14.64
C ASN A 265 16.33 -9.73 14.73
N ALA A 266 15.86 -8.50 14.52
CA ALA A 266 16.69 -7.30 14.55
C ALA A 266 17.39 -7.04 15.90
N SER A 267 16.87 -7.60 16.99
CA SER A 267 17.48 -7.53 18.34
C SER A 267 18.53 -8.62 18.57
N GLY A 268 18.83 -9.47 17.59
CA GLY A 268 19.78 -10.60 17.72
C GLY A 268 19.19 -11.86 18.37
N ASN A 269 17.90 -11.87 18.68
CA ASN A 269 17.26 -13.04 19.31
C ASN A 269 16.82 -14.06 18.25
N GLN A 270 17.07 -15.33 18.54
CA GLN A 270 16.55 -16.42 17.70
C GLN A 270 15.07 -16.62 17.95
N VAL A 271 14.27 -16.54 16.89
CA VAL A 271 12.83 -16.80 16.89
C VAL A 271 12.60 -18.16 16.26
N GLN A 272 11.93 -19.05 17.00
CA GLN A 272 11.56 -20.40 16.54
C GLN A 272 10.09 -20.44 16.18
N PRO A 273 9.70 -21.27 15.18
CA PRO A 273 8.29 -21.56 14.93
C PRO A 273 7.61 -22.15 16.19
N SER A 274 6.37 -21.74 16.43
CA SER A 274 5.57 -22.28 17.54
C SER A 274 5.00 -23.66 17.18
N SER A 275 5.16 -24.65 18.04
CA SER A 275 4.52 -25.95 17.88
C SER A 275 2.99 -25.93 18.04
N ALA A 276 2.45 -24.85 18.62
CA ALA A 276 1.00 -24.66 18.80
C ALA A 276 0.30 -24.15 17.51
N LEU A 277 1.05 -23.77 16.48
CA LEU A 277 0.52 -23.22 15.23
C LEU A 277 0.86 -24.14 14.05
N PRO A 278 0.06 -24.16 12.99
CA PRO A 278 0.38 -24.96 11.80
C PRO A 278 1.71 -24.51 11.17
N PHE A 279 2.48 -25.48 10.72
CA PHE A 279 3.68 -25.26 9.93
C PHE A 279 3.47 -25.84 8.53
N PHE A 280 3.71 -25.00 7.51
CA PHE A 280 3.56 -25.38 6.11
C PHE A 280 4.95 -25.54 5.49
N GLY A 281 5.18 -26.66 4.81
CA GLY A 281 6.40 -26.87 4.05
C GLY A 281 6.48 -25.94 2.85
N LYS A 282 7.69 -25.59 2.46
CA LYS A 282 7.92 -24.77 1.25
C LYS A 282 7.54 -25.53 -0.02
N GLN A 283 6.93 -24.84 -0.96
CA GLN A 283 6.74 -25.35 -2.32
C GLN A 283 8.04 -25.15 -3.11
N MET A 284 8.60 -26.21 -3.63
CA MET A 284 9.95 -26.22 -4.24
C MET A 284 10.07 -25.24 -5.43
N ASP A 285 9.05 -25.15 -6.28
CA ASP A 285 9.06 -24.24 -7.44
C ASP A 285 9.08 -22.78 -6.99
N VAL A 286 8.28 -22.42 -5.96
CA VAL A 286 8.27 -21.07 -5.38
C VAL A 286 9.60 -20.76 -4.70
N GLU A 287 10.15 -21.71 -3.93
CA GLU A 287 11.46 -21.54 -3.29
C GLU A 287 12.58 -21.31 -4.32
N LYS A 288 12.53 -22.04 -5.44
CA LYS A 288 13.50 -21.85 -6.54
C LYS A 288 13.42 -20.43 -7.10
N ILE A 289 12.22 -19.94 -7.44
CA ILE A 289 12.01 -18.58 -7.95
C ILE A 289 12.58 -17.57 -6.96
N VAL A 290 12.19 -17.65 -5.68
CA VAL A 290 12.67 -16.72 -4.64
C VAL A 290 14.20 -16.76 -4.52
N ASN A 291 14.84 -17.93 -4.59
CA ASN A 291 16.29 -18.05 -4.47
C ASN A 291 17.03 -17.50 -5.69
N ASP A 292 16.52 -17.69 -6.90
CA ASP A 292 17.12 -17.15 -8.12
C ASP A 292 17.17 -15.61 -8.08
N TYR A 293 16.06 -14.96 -7.70
CA TYR A 293 15.99 -13.51 -7.61
C TYR A 293 16.72 -12.97 -6.35
N ARG A 294 16.73 -13.71 -5.24
CA ARG A 294 17.55 -13.36 -4.06
C ARG A 294 19.02 -13.29 -4.43
N LYS A 295 19.53 -14.31 -5.13
CA LYS A 295 20.92 -14.33 -5.60
C LYS A 295 21.23 -13.16 -6.54
N ALA A 296 20.32 -12.86 -7.47
CA ALA A 296 20.50 -11.74 -8.40
C ALA A 296 20.50 -10.37 -7.71
N SER A 297 19.76 -10.23 -6.61
CA SER A 297 19.67 -8.96 -5.84
C SER A 297 20.73 -8.80 -4.75
N GLU A 298 21.45 -9.84 -4.38
CA GLU A 298 22.26 -9.91 -3.15
C GLU A 298 23.27 -8.77 -3.01
N VAL A 299 24.01 -8.46 -4.07
CA VAL A 299 25.00 -7.38 -4.08
C VAL A 299 24.36 -6.04 -3.74
N GLN A 300 23.21 -5.74 -4.31
CA GLN A 300 22.52 -4.48 -4.07
C GLN A 300 21.86 -4.43 -2.69
N VAL A 301 21.23 -5.53 -2.28
CA VAL A 301 20.54 -5.64 -0.98
C VAL A 301 21.51 -5.49 0.17
N LEU A 302 22.66 -6.17 0.11
CA LEU A 302 23.65 -6.23 1.19
C LEU A 302 24.66 -5.05 1.17
N LYS A 303 24.59 -4.18 0.15
CA LYS A 303 25.48 -3.00 0.09
C LYS A 303 25.38 -2.20 1.37
N GLU A 304 26.47 -2.15 2.14
CA GLU A 304 26.54 -1.33 3.35
C GLU A 304 26.41 0.16 2.99
N VAL A 305 25.54 0.86 3.71
CA VAL A 305 25.30 2.30 3.53
C VAL A 305 25.94 3.10 4.65
N GLY A 306 25.81 2.65 5.90
CA GLY A 306 26.35 3.38 7.03
C GLY A 306 26.05 2.73 8.37
N ARG A 307 26.21 3.48 9.46
CA ARG A 307 25.98 2.99 10.82
C ARG A 307 25.02 3.90 11.58
N LEU A 308 24.10 3.28 12.31
CA LEU A 308 23.18 3.96 13.23
C LEU A 308 23.57 3.64 14.68
N SER A 309 23.28 4.55 15.59
CA SER A 309 23.48 4.33 17.03
C SER A 309 22.32 3.58 17.68
N THR A 310 21.12 3.64 17.09
CA THR A 310 19.90 2.97 17.55
C THR A 310 18.96 2.74 16.40
N SER A 311 17.97 1.88 16.57
CA SER A 311 16.85 1.72 15.63
C SER A 311 16.09 3.03 15.47
N ILE A 312 15.54 3.28 14.26
CA ILE A 312 14.77 4.47 13.94
C ILE A 312 13.39 4.01 13.46
N THR A 313 12.34 4.42 14.16
CA THR A 313 10.98 3.90 13.96
C THR A 313 10.01 4.94 13.41
N ARG A 314 8.90 4.44 12.85
CA ARG A 314 7.76 5.21 12.37
C ARG A 314 6.78 5.60 13.49
N ASN A 315 7.07 5.25 14.73
CA ASN A 315 6.17 5.54 15.84
C ASN A 315 5.84 7.03 15.88
N ALA A 316 4.55 7.33 15.78
CA ALA A 316 4.06 8.69 15.79
C ALA A 316 4.09 9.30 17.20
N SER A 317 4.54 10.53 17.30
CA SER A 317 4.38 11.39 18.47
C SER A 317 2.94 11.90 18.59
N PRO A 318 2.58 12.56 19.69
CA PRO A 318 1.25 13.20 19.82
C PRO A 318 0.94 14.25 18.74
N SER A 319 1.97 14.85 18.13
CA SER A 319 1.81 15.80 17.02
C SER A 319 1.58 15.11 15.67
N GLY A 320 1.74 13.80 15.59
CA GLY A 320 1.69 13.02 14.36
C GLY A 320 3.03 12.87 13.66
N GLU A 321 4.11 13.52 14.13
CA GLU A 321 5.47 13.35 13.61
C GLU A 321 6.03 11.97 13.96
N SER A 322 7.00 11.48 13.19
CA SER A 322 7.84 10.34 13.57
C SER A 322 9.31 10.66 13.38
N GLY A 323 10.18 10.10 14.24
CA GLY A 323 11.62 10.31 14.14
C GLY A 323 12.19 9.85 12.80
N LEU A 324 11.64 8.80 12.20
CA LEU A 324 12.04 8.35 10.87
C LEU A 324 11.50 9.24 9.76
N GLY A 325 10.23 9.67 9.85
CA GLY A 325 9.64 10.56 8.85
C GLY A 325 10.34 11.91 8.77
N ASN A 326 10.63 12.51 9.94
CA ASN A 326 11.39 13.76 10.02
C ASN A 326 12.81 13.60 9.48
N LEU A 327 13.47 12.48 9.77
CA LEU A 327 14.81 12.18 9.25
C LEU A 327 14.82 12.06 7.72
N ILE A 328 13.80 11.44 7.13
CA ILE A 328 13.66 11.37 5.67
C ILE A 328 13.44 12.76 5.07
N ALA A 329 12.62 13.60 5.70
CA ALA A 329 12.45 14.98 5.28
C ALA A 329 13.78 15.78 5.37
N ASP A 330 14.60 15.53 6.40
CA ASP A 330 15.95 16.13 6.52
C ASP A 330 16.88 15.66 5.40
N ALA A 331 16.82 14.37 5.05
CA ALA A 331 17.61 13.82 3.95
C ALA A 331 17.23 14.46 2.61
N GLN A 332 15.94 14.57 2.33
CA GLN A 332 15.40 15.21 1.12
C GLN A 332 15.79 16.69 1.04
N TRP A 333 15.68 17.42 2.15
CA TRP A 333 16.09 18.81 2.24
C TRP A 333 17.59 18.96 2.02
N SER A 334 18.41 18.18 2.72
CA SER A 334 19.87 18.19 2.61
C SER A 334 20.33 17.94 1.17
N SER A 335 19.70 16.97 0.48
CA SER A 335 20.02 16.63 -0.90
C SER A 335 19.71 17.77 -1.89
N THR A 336 18.72 18.63 -1.61
CA THR A 336 18.23 19.67 -2.53
C THR A 336 18.56 21.10 -2.09
N ALA A 337 19.32 21.26 -1.00
CA ALA A 337 19.68 22.59 -0.45
C ALA A 337 20.67 23.38 -1.29
N SER A 338 21.51 22.72 -2.11
CA SER A 338 22.47 23.41 -2.97
C SER A 338 21.81 24.19 -4.11
N ALA A 339 22.52 25.18 -4.65
CA ALA A 339 22.01 26.03 -5.75
C ALA A 339 21.70 25.21 -7.00
N GLU A 340 22.53 24.22 -7.31
CA GLU A 340 22.42 23.35 -8.48
C GLU A 340 21.26 22.36 -8.38
N ARG A 341 20.81 22.05 -7.13
CA ARG A 341 19.76 21.08 -6.85
C ARG A 341 18.41 21.70 -6.45
N GLY A 342 18.26 23.00 -6.56
CA GLY A 342 16.97 23.70 -6.38
C GLY A 342 16.91 24.64 -5.19
N ARG A 343 17.97 24.77 -4.37
CA ARG A 343 18.07 25.71 -3.23
C ARG A 343 16.84 25.66 -2.33
N SER A 344 16.51 24.44 -1.87
CA SER A 344 15.34 24.18 -1.05
C SER A 344 15.39 24.90 0.30
N ASP A 345 14.31 25.55 0.69
CA ASP A 345 14.16 26.20 2.01
C ASP A 345 13.76 25.14 3.08
N PHE A 346 12.94 24.14 2.71
CA PHE A 346 12.54 23.02 3.59
C PHE A 346 12.01 21.86 2.75
N ALA A 347 11.79 20.70 3.42
CA ALA A 347 11.15 19.54 2.79
C ALA A 347 9.97 19.03 3.61
N LEU A 348 9.07 18.32 2.93
CA LEU A 348 7.93 17.63 3.51
C LEU A 348 7.83 16.20 3.00
N MET A 349 7.61 15.25 3.93
CA MET A 349 7.45 13.83 3.61
C MET A 349 6.09 13.31 4.08
N ASN A 350 5.40 12.54 3.27
CA ASN A 350 4.12 11.94 3.64
C ASN A 350 4.28 10.64 4.45
N PRO A 351 3.42 10.38 5.44
CA PRO A 351 3.47 9.15 6.25
C PRO A 351 3.34 7.88 5.42
N GLY A 352 2.48 7.88 4.39
CA GLY A 352 2.27 6.75 3.48
C GLY A 352 3.52 6.34 2.69
N GLY A 353 4.46 7.28 2.50
CA GLY A 353 5.74 7.02 1.86
C GLY A 353 6.79 6.36 2.74
N VAL A 354 6.53 6.17 4.05
CA VAL A 354 7.45 5.54 5.02
C VAL A 354 6.92 4.15 5.38
N ARG A 355 7.45 3.10 4.76
CA ARG A 355 6.85 1.75 4.77
C ARG A 355 7.37 0.79 5.84
N ALA A 356 8.57 1.00 6.36
CA ALA A 356 9.20 0.14 7.36
C ALA A 356 10.00 0.95 8.39
N ASP A 357 10.30 0.32 9.52
CA ASP A 357 11.28 0.83 10.48
C ASP A 357 12.70 0.44 10.06
N ILE A 358 13.71 1.22 10.46
CA ILE A 358 15.10 0.81 10.36
C ILE A 358 15.50 0.18 11.70
N LEU A 359 15.53 -1.14 11.72
CA LEU A 359 15.87 -1.90 12.94
C LEU A 359 17.31 -2.37 12.89
N ILE A 360 18.02 -2.13 13.98
CA ILE A 360 19.41 -2.57 14.21
C ILE A 360 19.54 -3.20 15.59
N GLN A 361 20.65 -3.89 15.83
CA GLN A 361 20.93 -4.48 17.13
C GLN A 361 21.08 -3.41 18.22
N GLN A 362 20.81 -3.78 19.47
CA GLN A 362 21.02 -2.90 20.61
C GLN A 362 22.50 -2.51 20.72
N GLY A 363 22.78 -1.22 20.91
CA GLY A 363 24.13 -0.68 20.94
C GLY A 363 24.66 -0.15 19.62
N GLY A 364 23.84 -0.17 18.58
CA GLY A 364 24.20 0.34 17.25
C GLY A 364 24.55 -0.75 16.26
N GLY A 365 24.51 -0.40 14.97
CA GLY A 365 24.80 -1.37 13.92
C GLY A 365 24.88 -0.77 12.53
N THR A 366 25.37 -1.57 11.60
CA THR A 366 25.42 -1.26 10.18
C THR A 366 23.99 -1.33 9.60
N VAL A 367 23.70 -0.42 8.69
CA VAL A 367 22.49 -0.44 7.85
C VAL A 367 22.89 -0.66 6.39
N ASN A 368 22.16 -1.53 5.69
CA ASN A 368 22.36 -1.81 4.27
C ASN A 368 21.29 -1.16 3.40
N PHE A 369 21.53 -1.13 2.08
CA PHE A 369 20.62 -0.52 1.13
C PHE A 369 19.24 -1.19 1.13
N GLY A 370 19.16 -2.51 1.27
CA GLY A 370 17.91 -3.24 1.34
C GLY A 370 17.02 -2.81 2.52
N GLN A 371 17.63 -2.43 3.66
CA GLN A 371 16.88 -1.90 4.80
C GLN A 371 16.31 -0.51 4.49
N LEU A 372 17.07 0.38 3.86
CA LEU A 372 16.60 1.72 3.47
C LEU A 372 15.54 1.64 2.37
N PHE A 373 15.71 0.74 1.42
CA PHE A 373 14.73 0.52 0.37
C PHE A 373 13.37 0.04 0.92
N LYS A 374 13.37 -0.80 1.96
CA LYS A 374 12.11 -1.19 2.65
C LYS A 374 11.37 0.01 3.25
N VAL A 375 12.09 1.06 3.61
CA VAL A 375 11.51 2.30 4.14
C VAL A 375 10.86 3.12 3.03
N GLN A 376 11.53 3.26 1.88
CA GLN A 376 11.07 4.05 0.71
C GLN A 376 11.11 3.20 -0.57
N PRO A 377 10.16 2.25 -0.77
CA PRO A 377 10.26 1.26 -1.85
C PRO A 377 9.68 1.72 -3.20
N PHE A 378 9.18 2.97 -3.31
CA PHE A 378 8.42 3.41 -4.47
C PHE A 378 9.26 3.87 -5.66
N GLY A 379 10.56 4.16 -5.44
CA GLY A 379 11.42 4.74 -6.47
C GLY A 379 10.98 6.15 -6.89
N ASN A 380 10.40 6.91 -5.97
CA ASN A 380 10.08 8.30 -6.19
C ASN A 380 11.35 9.12 -6.44
N THR A 381 11.23 10.15 -7.26
CA THR A 381 12.27 11.17 -7.38
C THR A 381 11.97 12.33 -6.45
N LEU A 382 13.01 13.04 -6.04
CA LEU A 382 12.86 14.32 -5.35
C LEU A 382 12.46 15.40 -6.36
N VAL A 383 11.54 16.26 -5.95
CA VAL A 383 11.04 17.39 -6.72
C VAL A 383 11.05 18.63 -5.83
N VAL A 384 11.57 19.74 -6.36
CA VAL A 384 11.54 21.05 -5.71
C VAL A 384 10.48 21.92 -6.39
N LYS A 385 9.50 22.37 -5.64
CA LYS A 385 8.42 23.25 -6.07
C LYS A 385 8.61 24.65 -5.51
N ARG A 386 8.23 25.68 -6.27
CA ARG A 386 8.26 27.08 -5.83
C ARG A 386 6.87 27.51 -5.39
N MET A 387 6.70 27.81 -4.11
CA MET A 387 5.42 28.18 -3.49
C MET A 387 5.52 29.54 -2.82
N THR A 388 4.47 30.37 -2.88
CA THR A 388 4.39 31.57 -2.05
C THR A 388 4.18 31.20 -0.59
N GLY A 389 4.52 32.08 0.36
CA GLY A 389 4.26 31.83 1.77
C GLY A 389 2.79 31.61 2.06
N GLN A 390 1.88 32.28 1.33
CA GLN A 390 0.45 32.01 1.44
C GLN A 390 0.12 30.57 1.03
N GLN A 391 0.64 30.07 -0.09
CA GLN A 391 0.44 28.68 -0.51
C GLN A 391 1.03 27.68 0.49
N VAL A 392 2.17 28.00 1.11
CA VAL A 392 2.76 27.17 2.20
C VAL A 392 1.81 27.13 3.39
N LYS A 393 1.26 28.28 3.81
CA LYS A 393 0.30 28.32 4.91
C LYS A 393 -0.95 27.51 4.60
N ASP A 394 -1.52 27.68 3.43
CA ASP A 394 -2.73 26.96 2.99
C ASP A 394 -2.49 25.43 2.95
N LEU A 395 -1.33 25.00 2.47
CA LEU A 395 -0.90 23.60 2.50
C LEU A 395 -0.81 23.04 3.92
N LEU A 396 -0.21 23.79 4.85
CA LEU A 396 -0.08 23.36 6.25
C LEU A 396 -1.44 23.29 6.94
N GLU A 397 -2.35 24.22 6.66
CA GLU A 397 -3.73 24.21 7.16
C GLU A 397 -4.54 23.02 6.60
N HIS A 398 -4.31 22.64 5.35
CA HIS A 398 -4.99 21.51 4.70
C HIS A 398 -4.80 20.19 5.47
N GLN A 399 -3.64 20.00 6.12
CA GLN A 399 -3.35 18.80 6.95
C GLN A 399 -4.37 18.61 8.08
N PHE A 400 -4.94 19.70 8.58
CA PHE A 400 -5.82 19.73 9.75
C PHE A 400 -7.27 20.11 9.40
N GLU A 401 -7.67 20.01 8.15
CA GLU A 401 -9.06 20.24 7.74
C GLU A 401 -10.03 19.27 8.41
N ASN A 402 -9.66 17.98 8.42
CA ASN A 402 -10.36 16.93 9.15
C ASN A 402 -9.57 16.57 10.42
N LEU A 403 -10.06 17.01 11.57
CA LEU A 403 -9.39 16.78 12.86
C LEU A 403 -9.48 15.34 13.37
N ASP A 404 -10.43 14.56 12.87
CA ASP A 404 -10.56 13.14 13.23
C ASP A 404 -9.53 12.28 12.47
N ARG A 405 -9.12 12.73 11.27
CA ARG A 405 -8.15 12.06 10.41
C ARG A 405 -7.16 13.08 9.81
N PRO A 406 -6.30 13.71 10.63
CA PRO A 406 -5.33 14.68 10.11
C PRO A 406 -4.30 13.98 9.23
N LYS A 407 -3.89 14.63 8.14
CA LYS A 407 -2.88 14.15 7.21
C LYS A 407 -1.55 14.85 7.44
N VAL A 408 -0.90 14.55 8.57
CA VAL A 408 0.33 15.25 8.99
C VAL A 408 1.51 14.85 8.11
N LEU A 409 2.08 15.81 7.37
CA LEU A 409 3.35 15.67 6.67
C LEU A 409 4.51 15.87 7.65
N PHE A 410 5.55 15.06 7.52
CA PHE A 410 6.78 15.18 8.31
C PHE A 410 7.64 16.32 7.78
N PRO A 411 7.89 17.39 8.57
CA PRO A 411 8.71 18.51 8.13
C PRO A 411 10.21 18.24 8.32
N SER A 412 11.08 18.83 7.47
CA SER A 412 12.50 18.92 7.76
C SER A 412 12.78 19.84 8.94
N GLU A 413 13.98 19.78 9.51
CA GLU A 413 14.38 20.57 10.69
C GLU A 413 14.28 22.10 10.47
N SER A 414 14.32 22.53 9.21
CA SER A 414 14.19 23.94 8.82
C SER A 414 12.77 24.49 8.89
N LEU A 415 11.72 23.64 9.03
CA LEU A 415 10.33 24.05 9.15
C LEU A 415 9.77 23.70 10.54
N LYS A 416 9.30 24.71 11.27
CA LYS A 416 8.58 24.52 12.54
C LYS A 416 7.30 25.32 12.56
N TYR A 417 6.25 24.79 13.22
CA TYR A 417 4.98 25.48 13.38
C TYR A 417 4.18 24.95 14.58
N GLU A 418 3.18 25.72 14.99
CA GLU A 418 2.26 25.36 16.07
C GLU A 418 0.86 25.07 15.51
N VAL A 419 0.10 24.21 16.18
CA VAL A 419 -1.27 23.85 15.79
C VAL A 419 -2.20 24.01 16.97
N ASP A 420 -3.20 24.87 16.84
CA ASP A 420 -4.32 25.00 17.78
C ASP A 420 -5.59 24.42 17.15
N ARG A 421 -5.97 23.21 17.55
CA ARG A 421 -7.15 22.51 17.03
C ARG A 421 -8.47 23.18 17.41
N ARG A 422 -8.48 24.08 18.40
CA ARG A 422 -9.65 24.84 18.83
C ARG A 422 -10.01 25.97 17.86
N GLN A 423 -9.04 26.39 17.04
CA GLN A 423 -9.26 27.44 16.04
C GLN A 423 -10.14 26.96 14.87
N PRO A 424 -10.85 27.87 14.21
CA PRO A 424 -11.58 27.57 12.99
C PRO A 424 -10.68 26.97 11.89
N LYS A 425 -11.28 26.19 10.99
CA LYS A 425 -10.60 25.70 9.78
C LYS A 425 -9.93 26.86 9.02
N GLY A 426 -8.68 26.68 8.62
CA GLY A 426 -7.85 27.69 7.93
C GLY A 426 -7.15 28.68 8.86
N GLN A 427 -7.29 28.53 10.19
CA GLN A 427 -6.64 29.37 11.21
C GLN A 427 -5.96 28.53 12.32
N ARG A 428 -5.77 27.22 12.08
CA ARG A 428 -5.23 26.27 13.06
C ARG A 428 -3.73 26.27 13.13
N VAL A 429 -3.05 26.62 12.03
CA VAL A 429 -1.58 26.62 11.96
C VAL A 429 -1.03 28.01 12.25
N LEU A 430 -0.24 28.07 13.30
CA LEU A 430 0.28 29.31 13.90
C LEU A 430 1.81 29.30 13.94
N ASN A 431 2.41 30.47 14.11
CA ASN A 431 3.84 30.64 14.37
C ASN A 431 4.77 29.84 13.43
N ILE A 432 4.44 29.85 12.13
CA ILE A 432 5.23 29.13 11.12
C ILE A 432 6.61 29.79 10.99
N GLN A 433 7.67 28.99 11.12
CA GLN A 433 9.07 29.42 11.00
C GLN A 433 9.79 28.55 9.95
N ILE A 434 10.54 29.23 9.07
CA ILE A 434 11.41 28.59 8.08
C ILE A 434 12.83 29.12 8.27
N GLY A 435 13.78 28.23 8.60
CA GLY A 435 15.15 28.61 8.90
C GLY A 435 15.24 29.64 10.03
N GLN A 436 14.45 29.46 11.11
CA GLN A 436 14.36 30.37 12.29
C GLN A 436 13.75 31.75 11.99
N LYS A 437 13.20 31.99 10.82
CA LYS A 437 12.51 33.24 10.47
C LYS A 437 11.00 32.99 10.36
N PRO A 438 10.16 33.92 10.81
CA PRO A 438 8.74 33.86 10.57
C PRO A 438 8.42 33.73 9.08
N LEU A 439 7.38 32.96 8.74
CA LEU A 439 6.88 32.84 7.38
C LEU A 439 6.45 34.24 6.86
N ASP A 440 6.98 34.65 5.75
CA ASP A 440 6.54 35.83 4.99
C ASP A 440 5.56 35.36 3.89
N LEU A 441 4.30 35.74 3.97
CA LEU A 441 3.24 35.28 3.06
C LEU A 441 3.48 35.69 1.60
N ALA A 442 4.19 36.81 1.37
CA ALA A 442 4.48 37.31 0.03
C ALA A 442 5.75 36.73 -0.59
N ARG A 443 6.66 36.22 0.23
CA ARG A 443 7.92 35.62 -0.23
C ARG A 443 7.66 34.25 -0.90
N ALA A 444 8.45 33.93 -1.92
CA ALA A 444 8.49 32.60 -2.50
C ALA A 444 9.51 31.70 -1.76
N TYR A 445 9.12 30.45 -1.55
CA TYR A 445 9.91 29.40 -0.92
C TYR A 445 10.06 28.21 -1.86
N ASN A 446 11.22 27.61 -1.88
CA ASN A 446 11.47 26.35 -2.59
C ASN A 446 11.25 25.18 -1.61
N VAL A 447 10.31 24.31 -1.94
CA VAL A 447 9.85 23.22 -1.08
C VAL A 447 10.18 21.89 -1.75
N THR A 448 10.88 21.02 -1.04
CA THR A 448 11.19 19.65 -1.51
C THR A 448 10.15 18.66 -1.03
N MET A 449 9.78 17.75 -1.92
CA MET A 449 8.96 16.57 -1.63
C MET A 449 9.29 15.45 -2.61
N ASN A 450 8.75 14.26 -2.38
CA ASN A 450 8.82 13.18 -3.37
C ASN A 450 7.87 13.44 -4.56
N SER A 451 8.11 12.76 -5.69
CA SER A 451 7.35 12.93 -6.92
C SER A 451 5.86 12.59 -6.78
N PHE A 452 5.50 11.68 -5.89
CA PHE A 452 4.11 11.36 -5.57
C PHE A 452 3.38 12.58 -4.98
N LEU A 453 3.93 13.21 -3.93
CA LEU A 453 3.37 14.44 -3.36
C LEU A 453 3.37 15.59 -4.37
N ALA A 454 4.48 15.75 -5.13
CA ALA A 454 4.61 16.80 -6.14
C ALA A 454 3.52 16.76 -7.22
N SER A 455 2.95 15.57 -7.44
CA SER A 455 1.84 15.32 -8.37
C SER A 455 0.45 15.46 -7.74
N GLY A 456 0.36 15.83 -6.46
CA GLY A 456 -0.90 15.99 -5.72
C GLY A 456 -1.33 14.76 -4.94
N GLY A 457 -0.44 13.79 -4.74
CA GLY A 457 -0.70 12.57 -3.96
C GLY A 457 -1.17 12.87 -2.54
N ASP A 458 -1.85 11.92 -1.91
CA ASP A 458 -2.52 12.04 -0.61
C ASP A 458 -3.56 13.19 -0.53
N GLY A 459 -3.93 13.77 -1.70
CA GLY A 459 -4.84 14.91 -1.79
C GLY A 459 -4.17 16.27 -1.60
N PHE A 460 -2.84 16.36 -1.61
CA PHE A 460 -2.08 17.62 -1.49
C PHE A 460 -1.94 18.32 -2.87
N TRP A 461 -3.06 18.63 -3.51
CA TRP A 461 -3.13 19.28 -4.82
C TRP A 461 -2.37 20.60 -4.91
N HIS A 462 -2.09 21.27 -3.79
CA HIS A 462 -1.29 22.48 -3.69
C HIS A 462 0.08 22.34 -4.37
N PHE A 463 0.72 21.17 -4.22
CA PHE A 463 2.02 20.91 -4.84
C PHE A 463 1.94 20.82 -6.36
N ASN A 464 0.88 20.20 -6.90
CA ASN A 464 0.72 20.05 -8.34
C ASN A 464 0.52 21.42 -9.05
N GLN A 465 -0.08 22.39 -8.36
CA GLN A 465 -0.29 23.74 -8.90
C GLN A 465 0.98 24.61 -8.88
N ALA A 466 1.97 24.25 -8.08
CA ALA A 466 3.21 25.01 -7.96
C ALA A 466 4.21 24.65 -9.07
N PRO A 467 4.94 25.64 -9.64
CA PRO A 467 5.94 25.37 -10.67
C PRO A 467 7.12 24.56 -10.11
N THR A 468 7.62 23.62 -10.91
CA THR A 468 8.82 22.84 -10.59
C THR A 468 10.08 23.67 -10.85
N VAL A 469 11.00 23.66 -9.89
CA VAL A 469 12.31 24.34 -9.94
C VAL A 469 13.41 23.35 -10.30
N SER A 470 13.40 22.16 -9.69
CA SER A 470 14.41 21.12 -9.87
C SER A 470 13.84 19.75 -9.52
N GLY A 471 14.54 18.68 -9.91
CA GLY A 471 14.20 17.31 -9.55
C GLY A 471 15.12 16.28 -10.21
N GLY A 472 15.00 15.01 -9.80
CA GLY A 472 15.63 13.90 -10.50
C GLY A 472 16.33 12.82 -9.67
N GLU A 473 16.84 13.12 -8.49
CA GLU A 473 17.46 12.12 -7.60
C GLU A 473 16.39 11.22 -6.98
N LEU A 474 16.70 9.93 -6.78
CA LEU A 474 15.79 9.03 -6.09
C LEU A 474 15.74 9.35 -4.59
N ASP A 475 14.56 9.29 -4.00
CA ASP A 475 14.34 9.57 -2.57
C ASP A 475 15.12 8.59 -1.66
N VAL A 476 15.23 7.32 -2.05
CA VAL A 476 16.03 6.32 -1.33
C VAL A 476 17.54 6.58 -1.43
N ASP A 477 18.01 7.13 -2.56
CA ASP A 477 19.42 7.49 -2.72
C ASP A 477 19.76 8.70 -1.84
N ALA A 478 18.89 9.71 -1.78
CA ALA A 478 19.05 10.84 -0.87
C ALA A 478 19.11 10.40 0.61
N LEU A 479 18.26 9.43 1.02
CA LEU A 479 18.30 8.85 2.35
C LEU A 479 19.61 8.07 2.58
N SER A 480 20.06 7.30 1.58
CA SER A 480 21.31 6.54 1.62
C SER A 480 22.51 7.45 1.84
N ASP A 481 22.63 8.51 1.04
CA ASP A 481 23.71 9.51 1.15
C ASP A 481 23.67 10.23 2.50
N TYR A 482 22.49 10.57 3.00
CA TYR A 482 22.33 11.22 4.30
C TYR A 482 22.82 10.35 5.45
N VAL A 483 22.51 9.05 5.43
CA VAL A 483 22.98 8.06 6.41
C VAL A 483 24.49 7.85 6.30
N GLN A 484 25.01 7.72 5.08
CA GLN A 484 26.45 7.50 4.83
C GLN A 484 27.31 8.65 5.36
N GLN A 485 26.86 9.89 5.20
CA GLN A 485 27.57 11.09 5.63
C GLN A 485 27.51 11.34 7.14
N ARG A 486 26.68 10.60 7.90
CA ARG A 486 26.42 10.84 9.33
C ARG A 486 26.57 9.56 10.17
N PRO A 487 27.80 9.05 10.39
CA PRO A 487 28.02 7.86 11.21
C PRO A 487 27.43 8.00 12.62
N GLY A 488 26.71 6.99 13.09
CA GLY A 488 26.07 7.01 14.40
C GLY A 488 24.77 7.82 14.46
N LEU A 489 24.13 8.03 13.32
CA LEU A 489 22.87 8.77 13.19
C LEU A 489 21.82 8.25 14.18
N LYS A 490 21.04 9.19 14.73
CA LYS A 490 19.93 8.97 15.68
C LYS A 490 18.61 9.35 15.03
N PRO A 491 17.46 8.92 15.60
CA PRO A 491 16.16 9.43 15.19
C PRO A 491 16.11 10.96 15.24
N ALA A 492 15.48 11.58 14.24
CA ALA A 492 15.25 13.03 14.28
C ALA A 492 14.29 13.39 15.44
N GLN A 493 14.42 14.62 15.95
CA GLN A 493 13.51 15.14 16.98
C GLN A 493 12.10 15.30 16.41
N THR A 494 11.08 15.06 17.25
CA THR A 494 9.64 15.24 16.95
C THR A 494 9.08 16.46 17.68
N ASP A 495 9.77 17.60 17.54
CA ASP A 495 9.47 18.89 18.17
C ASP A 495 9.21 20.01 17.15
N ARG A 496 8.99 19.63 15.89
CA ARG A 496 8.81 20.55 14.76
C ARG A 496 7.37 21.03 14.64
N ILE A 497 6.43 20.21 15.10
CA ILE A 497 4.99 20.53 15.17
C ILE A 497 4.58 20.53 16.63
N ARG A 498 4.23 21.70 17.15
CA ARG A 498 3.78 21.87 18.54
C ARG A 498 2.26 21.95 18.59
N MET A 499 1.64 21.01 19.29
CA MET A 499 0.18 21.04 19.56
C MET A 499 -0.08 21.91 20.78
N LEU A 500 -1.04 22.88 20.68
CA LEU A 500 -1.40 23.85 21.73
C LEU A 500 -2.63 23.42 22.54
#